data_0184a2d857d896fe5a004d96fe94cdc2
#
_entry.id   0184a2d857d896fe5a004d96fe94cdc2
#
_cell.length_a   1.000
_cell.length_b   1.000
_cell.length_c   1.000
_cell.angle_alpha   90.00
_cell.angle_beta   90.00
_cell.angle_gamma   90.00
#
_symmetry.space_group_name_H-M   'P 1'
#
loop_
_entity.id
_entity.type
_entity.pdbx_description
1 polymer ?
#
loop_
_entity_poly.entity_id
_entity_poly.type
_entity_poly.pdbx_seq_one_letter_code
_entity_poly.pdbx_strand_id
1 'polypeptide(L)'
;MKILIDMNLSPDWVQVFEKYELESVHWSTVGDPRATDRTIMDWARDNGYVVFTHDLDFGAMLAATQAESPSVIQVRTQNTLPSYLENVVIDVLRQFESVLESGALIIVDEGRSRVRILPLI
;
A
#
# COMPACT_ATOMS: atom_id res chain seq x y z
N MET A 1 1.48 -8.85 -9.13
CA MET A 1 1.15 -8.06 -7.91
C MET A 1 0.09 -7.03 -8.26
N LYS A 2 -0.93 -6.93 -7.43
CA LYS A 2 -2.03 -5.98 -7.61
C LYS A 2 -2.02 -4.98 -6.47
N ILE A 3 -2.27 -3.71 -6.75
CA ILE A 3 -2.11 -2.62 -5.79
C ILE A 3 -3.45 -1.91 -5.59
N LEU A 4 -3.87 -1.79 -4.33
CA LEU A 4 -5.04 -1.02 -3.94
C LEU A 4 -4.57 0.32 -3.39
N ILE A 5 -4.96 1.40 -4.08
CA ILE A 5 -4.60 2.77 -3.69
C ILE A 5 -5.68 3.30 -2.77
N ASP A 6 -5.29 3.68 -1.55
CA ASP A 6 -6.21 4.17 -0.53
C ASP A 6 -6.75 5.56 -0.89
N MET A 7 -7.88 5.92 -0.28
CA MET A 7 -8.57 7.19 -0.53
C MET A 7 -7.72 8.43 -0.28
N ASN A 8 -6.77 8.35 0.64
CA ASN A 8 -5.92 9.49 0.99
C ASN A 8 -4.76 9.75 0.01
N LEU A 9 -4.65 8.94 -1.03
CA LEU A 9 -3.68 9.13 -2.11
C LEU A 9 -4.41 9.47 -3.40
N SER A 10 -3.73 10.19 -4.29
CA SER A 10 -4.31 10.61 -5.56
C SER A 10 -4.68 9.42 -6.45
N PRO A 11 -5.85 9.44 -7.11
CA PRO A 11 -6.17 8.43 -8.11
C PRO A 11 -5.24 8.46 -9.33
N ASP A 12 -4.45 9.51 -9.49
CA ASP A 12 -3.44 9.59 -10.57
C ASP A 12 -2.38 8.50 -10.45
N TRP A 13 -2.23 7.90 -9.27
CA TRP A 13 -1.33 6.77 -9.08
C TRP A 13 -1.69 5.56 -9.96
N VAL A 14 -2.94 5.41 -10.34
CA VAL A 14 -3.37 4.32 -11.25
C VAL A 14 -2.61 4.42 -12.57
N GLN A 15 -2.53 5.62 -13.14
CA GLN A 15 -1.83 5.84 -14.42
C GLN A 15 -0.33 5.59 -14.27
N VAL A 16 0.25 5.95 -13.14
CA VAL A 16 1.67 5.71 -12.88
C VAL A 16 1.95 4.21 -12.86
N PHE A 17 1.17 3.44 -12.10
CA PHE A 17 1.38 1.99 -12.03
C PHE A 17 1.15 1.33 -13.38
N GLU A 18 0.16 1.78 -14.14
CA GLU A 18 -0.11 1.26 -15.49
C GLU A 18 1.10 1.44 -16.41
N LYS A 19 1.77 2.57 -16.30
CA LYS A 19 2.98 2.86 -17.08
C LYS A 19 4.09 1.81 -16.85
N TYR A 20 4.12 1.23 -15.66
CA TYR A 20 5.10 0.18 -15.29
C TYR A 20 4.49 -1.22 -15.37
N GLU A 21 3.36 -1.36 -16.02
CA GLU A 21 2.67 -2.65 -16.21
C GLU A 21 2.24 -3.29 -14.89
N LEU A 22 1.90 -2.46 -13.90
CA LEU A 22 1.40 -2.91 -12.61
C LEU A 22 -0.11 -2.70 -12.55
N GLU A 23 -0.84 -3.74 -12.18
CA GLU A 23 -2.28 -3.65 -12.01
C GLU A 23 -2.61 -2.89 -10.73
N SER A 24 -3.50 -1.91 -10.81
CA SER A 24 -3.91 -1.15 -9.63
C SER A 24 -5.34 -0.64 -9.76
N VAL A 25 -5.96 -0.41 -8.60
CA VAL A 25 -7.26 0.25 -8.50
C VAL A 25 -7.18 1.28 -7.38
N HIS A 26 -7.92 2.37 -7.53
CA HIS A 26 -8.13 3.33 -6.45
C HIS A 26 -9.39 2.94 -5.70
N TRP A 27 -9.38 3.05 -4.37
CA TRP A 27 -10.54 2.61 -3.56
C TRP A 27 -11.84 3.29 -3.99
N SER A 28 -11.79 4.52 -4.48
CA SER A 28 -12.98 5.25 -4.95
C SER A 28 -13.76 4.52 -6.05
N THR A 29 -13.11 3.60 -6.79
CA THR A 29 -13.76 2.81 -7.84
C THR A 29 -14.17 1.42 -7.36
N VAL A 30 -13.89 1.08 -6.12
CA VAL A 30 -14.11 -0.26 -5.58
C VAL A 30 -15.28 -0.29 -4.59
N GLY A 31 -15.31 0.66 -3.66
CA GLY A 31 -16.29 0.65 -2.60
C GLY A 31 -16.64 2.05 -2.09
N ASP A 32 -17.26 2.07 -0.91
CA ASP A 32 -17.71 3.32 -0.28
C ASP A 32 -16.49 4.17 0.10
N PRO A 33 -16.43 5.45 -0.35
CA PRO A 33 -15.35 6.35 0.03
C PRO A 33 -15.19 6.54 1.54
N ARG A 34 -16.24 6.25 2.31
CA ARG A 34 -16.25 6.35 3.77
C ARG A 34 -15.97 5.02 4.46
N ALA A 35 -15.59 3.98 3.71
CA ALA A 35 -15.30 2.69 4.29
C ALA A 35 -14.22 2.80 5.36
N THR A 36 -14.35 1.98 6.41
CA THR A 36 -13.34 1.91 7.46
C THR A 36 -12.06 1.27 6.93
N ASP A 37 -10.94 1.55 7.59
CA ASP A 37 -9.67 0.90 7.25
C ASP A 37 -9.78 -0.62 7.34
N ARG A 38 -10.54 -1.14 8.31
CA ARG A 38 -10.79 -2.57 8.45
C ARG A 38 -11.45 -3.15 7.21
N THR A 39 -12.46 -2.46 6.68
CA THR A 39 -13.16 -2.89 5.47
C THR A 39 -12.22 -2.93 4.28
N ILE A 40 -11.39 -1.90 4.14
CA ILE A 40 -10.41 -1.80 3.04
C ILE A 40 -9.37 -2.91 3.15
N MET A 41 -8.86 -3.16 4.35
CA MET A 41 -7.90 -4.23 4.61
C MET A 41 -8.48 -5.61 4.29
N ASP A 42 -9.70 -5.87 4.74
CA ASP A 42 -10.35 -7.16 4.50
C ASP A 42 -10.57 -7.38 3.00
N TRP A 43 -11.00 -6.34 2.29
CA TRP A 43 -11.19 -6.42 0.84
C TRP A 43 -9.86 -6.72 0.12
N ALA A 44 -8.81 -6.02 0.50
CA ALA A 44 -7.49 -6.21 -0.10
C ALA A 44 -6.98 -7.63 0.13
N ARG A 45 -7.12 -8.14 1.37
CA ARG A 45 -6.73 -9.51 1.70
C ARG A 45 -7.50 -10.52 0.86
N ASP A 46 -8.82 -10.36 0.80
CA ASP A 46 -9.70 -11.33 0.14
C ASP A 46 -9.52 -11.32 -1.38
N ASN A 47 -9.04 -10.22 -1.94
CA ASN A 47 -8.87 -10.06 -3.39
C ASN A 47 -7.41 -10.09 -3.84
N GLY A 48 -6.47 -10.27 -2.91
CA GLY A 48 -5.06 -10.43 -3.25
C GLY A 48 -4.36 -9.14 -3.65
N TYR A 49 -4.70 -8.02 -3.01
CA TYR A 49 -4.09 -6.72 -3.28
C TYR A 49 -3.13 -6.31 -2.17
N VAL A 50 -2.07 -5.60 -2.56
CA VAL A 50 -1.20 -4.87 -1.64
C VAL A 50 -1.83 -3.49 -1.42
N VAL A 51 -1.95 -3.05 -0.17
CA VAL A 51 -2.49 -1.73 0.14
C VAL A 51 -1.40 -0.67 0.06
N PHE A 52 -1.65 0.41 -0.68
CA PHE A 52 -0.77 1.56 -0.78
C PHE A 52 -1.50 2.75 -0.13
N THR A 53 -0.93 3.28 0.95
CA THR A 53 -1.64 4.24 1.81
C THR A 53 -0.70 5.28 2.41
N HIS A 54 -1.28 6.43 2.80
CA HIS A 54 -0.62 7.46 3.59
C HIS A 54 -1.12 7.43 5.06
N ASP A 55 -2.01 6.50 5.39
CA ASP A 55 -2.63 6.39 6.71
C ASP A 55 -1.83 5.44 7.60
N LEU A 56 -1.35 5.95 8.75
CA LEU A 56 -0.57 5.16 9.71
C LEU A 56 -1.41 4.10 10.42
N ASP A 57 -2.72 4.21 10.39
CA ASP A 57 -3.61 3.28 11.08
C ASP A 57 -3.55 1.88 10.48
N PHE A 58 -3.19 1.73 9.20
CA PHE A 58 -3.03 0.41 8.60
C PHE A 58 -1.91 -0.39 9.26
N GLY A 59 -0.77 0.24 9.50
CA GLY A 59 0.33 -0.40 10.22
C GLY A 59 -0.05 -0.76 11.65
N ALA A 60 -0.75 0.14 12.34
CA ALA A 60 -1.23 -0.10 13.70
C ALA A 60 -2.21 -1.27 13.73
N MET A 61 -3.07 -1.38 12.72
CA MET A 61 -4.03 -2.48 12.62
C MET A 61 -3.34 -3.83 12.38
N LEU A 62 -2.32 -3.87 11.54
CA LEU A 62 -1.51 -5.08 11.34
C LEU A 62 -0.85 -5.52 12.66
N ALA A 63 -0.34 -4.58 13.44
CA ALA A 63 0.28 -4.88 14.73
C ALA A 63 -0.76 -5.42 15.72
N ALA A 64 -1.93 -4.80 15.79
CA ALA A 64 -2.98 -5.18 16.75
C ALA A 64 -3.58 -6.55 16.44
N THR A 65 -3.74 -6.89 15.18
CA THR A 65 -4.38 -8.14 14.76
C THR A 65 -3.39 -9.27 14.51
N GLN A 66 -2.09 -8.96 14.41
CA GLN A 66 -1.04 -9.90 14.02
C GLN A 66 -1.37 -10.60 12.71
N ALA A 67 -1.99 -9.87 11.78
CA ALA A 67 -2.39 -10.42 10.48
C ALA A 67 -1.16 -10.71 9.61
N GLU A 68 -1.26 -11.75 8.79
CA GLU A 68 -0.23 -12.13 7.84
C GLU A 68 -0.42 -11.48 6.48
N SER A 69 -1.58 -10.89 6.24
CA SER A 69 -1.94 -10.20 5.00
C SER A 69 -3.07 -9.22 5.26
N PRO A 70 -3.30 -8.26 4.37
CA PRO A 70 -2.54 -7.96 3.16
C PRO A 70 -1.21 -7.28 3.48
N SER A 71 -0.29 -7.28 2.53
CA SER A 71 0.89 -6.42 2.61
C SER A 71 0.45 -4.97 2.49
N VAL A 72 1.20 -4.08 3.13
CA VAL A 72 0.93 -2.64 3.13
C VAL A 72 2.20 -1.88 2.82
N ILE A 73 2.09 -0.92 1.91
CA ILE A 73 3.12 0.10 1.67
C ILE A 73 2.58 1.39 2.25
N GLN A 74 3.20 1.87 3.30
CA GLN A 74 2.77 3.03 4.06
C GLN A 74 3.74 4.18 3.82
N VAL A 75 3.27 5.22 3.15
CA VAL A 75 4.09 6.40 2.83
C VAL A 75 3.97 7.40 3.98
N ARG A 76 5.10 7.91 4.45
CA ARG A 76 5.18 8.86 5.57
C ARG A 76 5.75 10.21 5.16
N THR A 77 5.78 10.50 3.88
CA THR A 77 6.26 11.79 3.36
C THR A 77 5.15 12.83 3.43
N GLN A 78 5.51 14.11 3.47
CA GLN A 78 4.53 15.20 3.41
C GLN A 78 3.91 15.30 2.01
N ASN A 79 4.75 15.22 0.98
CA ASN A 79 4.30 15.26 -0.40
C ASN A 79 4.10 13.82 -0.89
N THR A 80 2.86 13.46 -1.23
CA THR A 80 2.49 12.12 -1.67
C THR A 80 2.11 12.06 -3.14
N LEU A 81 2.33 13.14 -3.89
CA LEU A 81 1.98 13.17 -5.31
C LEU A 81 2.90 12.25 -6.12
N PRO A 82 2.37 11.63 -7.18
CA PRO A 82 3.19 10.77 -8.05
C PRO A 82 4.42 11.49 -8.59
N SER A 83 4.30 12.77 -8.96
CA SER A 83 5.43 13.54 -9.48
C SER A 83 6.62 13.59 -8.52
N TYR A 84 6.36 13.48 -7.22
CA TYR A 84 7.40 13.50 -6.19
C TYR A 84 7.88 12.10 -5.81
N LEU A 85 6.95 11.14 -5.70
CA LEU A 85 7.25 9.82 -5.13
C LEU A 85 7.34 8.69 -6.16
N GLU A 86 7.06 8.94 -7.43
CA GLU A 86 6.97 7.87 -8.43
C GLU A 86 8.18 6.94 -8.37
N ASN A 87 9.39 7.50 -8.47
CA ASN A 87 10.61 6.70 -8.56
C ASN A 87 10.85 5.88 -7.30
N VAL A 88 10.61 6.49 -6.13
CA VAL A 88 10.81 5.81 -4.84
C VAL A 88 9.85 4.64 -4.70
N VAL A 89 8.58 4.86 -5.02
CA VAL A 89 7.56 3.82 -4.89
C VAL A 89 7.80 2.67 -5.86
N ILE A 90 8.13 2.97 -7.11
CA ILE A 90 8.43 1.93 -8.09
C ILE A 90 9.66 1.12 -7.70
N ASP A 91 10.70 1.78 -7.21
CA ASP A 91 11.90 1.09 -6.73
C ASP A 91 11.59 0.15 -5.57
N VAL A 92 10.76 0.60 -4.62
CA VAL A 92 10.31 -0.23 -3.49
C VAL A 92 9.56 -1.46 -3.98
N LEU A 93 8.63 -1.27 -4.91
CA LEU A 93 7.85 -2.39 -5.46
C LEU A 93 8.74 -3.42 -6.14
N ARG A 94 9.74 -2.97 -6.90
CA ARG A 94 10.66 -3.88 -7.59
C ARG A 94 11.62 -4.59 -6.63
N GLN A 95 12.15 -3.84 -5.68
CA GLN A 95 13.13 -4.37 -4.74
C GLN A 95 12.51 -5.40 -3.79
N PHE A 96 11.29 -5.16 -3.35
CA PHE A 96 10.65 -5.96 -2.30
C PHE A 96 9.45 -6.76 -2.79
N GLU A 97 9.37 -7.04 -4.09
CA GLU A 97 8.24 -7.75 -4.69
C GLU A 97 7.96 -9.08 -3.98
N SER A 98 9.00 -9.89 -3.75
CA SER A 98 8.80 -11.22 -3.16
C SER A 98 8.30 -11.15 -1.72
N VAL A 99 8.81 -10.22 -0.90
CA VAL A 99 8.31 -10.08 0.48
C VAL A 99 6.91 -9.48 0.50
N LEU A 100 6.57 -8.62 -0.46
CA LEU A 100 5.21 -8.07 -0.57
C LEU A 100 4.21 -9.17 -0.95
N GLU A 101 4.60 -10.10 -1.78
CA GLU A 101 3.75 -11.23 -2.14
C GLU A 101 3.58 -12.20 -0.97
N SER A 102 4.57 -12.34 -0.11
CA SER A 102 4.52 -13.21 1.06
C SER A 102 3.82 -12.58 2.26
N GLY A 103 3.87 -11.27 2.39
CA GLY A 103 3.29 -10.53 3.51
C GLY A 103 4.31 -9.65 4.20
N ALA A 104 4.21 -8.33 4.00
CA ALA A 104 5.13 -7.36 4.59
C ALA A 104 4.46 -6.01 4.79
N LEU A 105 4.97 -5.26 5.76
CA LEU A 105 4.70 -3.84 5.94
C LEU A 105 5.97 -3.10 5.53
N ILE A 106 5.86 -2.23 4.54
CA ILE A 106 6.96 -1.37 4.12
C ILE A 106 6.60 0.07 4.43
N ILE A 107 7.46 0.74 5.18
CA ILE A 107 7.29 2.14 5.54
C ILE A 107 8.27 2.96 4.72
N VAL A 108 7.76 3.89 3.92
CA VAL A 108 8.54 4.73 3.02
C VAL A 108 8.62 6.13 3.60
N ASP A 109 9.82 6.55 4.01
CA ASP A 109 10.12 7.89 4.52
C ASP A 109 10.88 8.70 3.46
N GLU A 110 11.22 9.94 3.80
CA GLU A 110 11.87 10.88 2.87
C GLU A 110 13.21 10.38 2.30
N GLY A 111 13.94 9.58 3.02
CA GLY A 111 15.27 9.15 2.57
C GLY A 111 15.50 7.66 2.59
N ARG A 112 14.50 6.88 3.00
CA ARG A 112 14.69 5.43 3.15
C ARG A 112 13.37 4.70 3.29
N SER A 113 13.42 3.37 3.12
CA SER A 113 12.30 2.48 3.41
C SER A 113 12.69 1.46 4.47
N ARG A 114 11.72 1.04 5.26
CA ARG A 114 11.88 0.01 6.29
C ARG A 114 10.91 -1.12 6.02
N VAL A 115 11.40 -2.35 6.12
CA VAL A 115 10.59 -3.54 5.82
C VAL A 115 10.38 -4.34 7.11
N ARG A 116 9.12 -4.72 7.36
CA ARG A 116 8.73 -5.59 8.45
C ARG A 116 7.97 -6.78 7.87
N ILE A 117 8.42 -7.98 8.17
CA ILE A 117 7.74 -9.20 7.71
C ILE A 117 6.51 -9.44 8.57
N LEU A 118 5.39 -9.81 7.95
CA LEU A 118 4.18 -10.15 8.68
C LEU A 118 4.20 -11.60 9.15
N PRO A 119 3.59 -11.92 10.29
CA PRO A 119 2.91 -11.00 11.20
C PRO A 119 3.88 -10.15 12.01
N LEU A 120 3.40 -8.99 12.45
CA LEU A 120 4.17 -8.11 13.33
C LEU A 120 4.10 -8.65 14.76
N ILE A 121 5.25 -8.98 15.33
CA ILE A 121 5.35 -9.49 16.69
C ILE A 121 6.27 -8.62 17.53
#